data_5259542e192a7da832405cac7447871e
#
_entry.id   5259542e192a7da832405cac7447871e
#
_cell.length_a   1.000
_cell.length_b   1.000
_cell.length_c   1.000
_cell.angle_alpha   90.00
_cell.angle_beta   90.00
_cell.angle_gamma   90.00
#
_symmetry.space_group_name_H-M   'P 1'
#
loop_
_entity.id
_entity.type
_entity.pdbx_description
1 polymer ?
#
loop_
_entity_poly.entity_id
_entity_poly.type
_entity_poly.pdbx_seq_one_letter_code
_entity_poly.pdbx_strand_id
1 'polypeptide(L)'
;VNKSEYLNQPEVIDFLAWFERLDHDDNPSPFNHKYEIETRGRGTTKTPWACTSLYNAYEKYSWRFSYTDLFTDKKIKGTSYSVSKKALDDFQNRLHDSIIRNCNETCYKACNMILDWGGVLGSEKKGNKKRLLELKPCLTKHLSEVKSIFESNEVTLGKKYTIVENKNETQIAMNAGFTKIYSLLCTDFIIYDGRVGAALSLLVRYFLQQKNPKPSLVPESLSFYYGQARNKNVNRNPSLDPYIFRALSNSPAVHIRNNLKANWIVSEFSKNTASKFKDQNNPSRCIEAALFMIGYKV
;
A
#
# COMPACT_ATOMS: atom_id res chain seq x y z
N VAL A 1 5.13 6.35 -19.68
CA VAL A 1 3.86 6.95 -19.29
C VAL A 1 4.06 7.65 -17.96
N ASN A 2 3.94 8.97 -17.91
CA ASN A 2 3.98 9.77 -16.69
C ASN A 2 2.59 9.84 -16.01
N LYS A 3 2.50 10.56 -14.85
CA LYS A 3 1.25 10.67 -14.07
C LYS A 3 0.10 11.25 -14.89
N SER A 4 0.34 12.35 -15.61
CA SER A 4 -0.70 13.01 -16.41
C SER A 4 -1.16 12.13 -17.57
N GLU A 5 -0.23 11.55 -18.32
CA GLU A 5 -0.56 10.61 -19.39
C GLU A 5 -1.34 9.39 -18.89
N TYR A 6 -0.99 8.87 -17.71
CA TYR A 6 -1.70 7.74 -17.10
C TYR A 6 -3.13 8.08 -16.71
N LEU A 7 -3.31 9.20 -15.99
CA LEU A 7 -4.63 9.62 -15.51
C LEU A 7 -5.57 10.04 -16.65
N ASN A 8 -5.04 10.42 -17.81
CA ASN A 8 -5.82 10.77 -19.00
C ASN A 8 -6.16 9.57 -19.90
N GLN A 9 -5.77 8.34 -19.54
CA GLN A 9 -6.21 7.14 -20.28
C GLN A 9 -7.72 6.92 -20.08
N PRO A 10 -8.49 6.67 -21.15
CA PRO A 10 -9.95 6.57 -21.06
C PRO A 10 -10.44 5.57 -20.00
N GLU A 11 -9.82 4.40 -19.93
CA GLU A 11 -10.18 3.36 -18.94
C GLU A 11 -9.84 3.76 -17.51
N VAL A 12 -8.83 4.61 -17.29
CA VAL A 12 -8.46 5.13 -15.97
C VAL A 12 -9.44 6.22 -15.54
N ILE A 13 -9.83 7.12 -16.45
CA ILE A 13 -10.88 8.13 -16.21
C ILE A 13 -12.19 7.44 -15.81
N ASP A 14 -12.62 6.46 -16.59
CA ASP A 14 -13.86 5.72 -16.33
C ASP A 14 -13.80 4.94 -15.00
N PHE A 15 -12.64 4.36 -14.70
CA PHE A 15 -12.44 3.68 -13.41
C PHE A 15 -12.48 4.64 -12.24
N LEU A 16 -11.86 5.81 -12.32
CA LEU A 16 -11.92 6.84 -11.28
C LEU A 16 -13.35 7.31 -11.04
N ALA A 17 -14.11 7.62 -12.10
CA ALA A 17 -15.52 8.01 -12.00
C ALA A 17 -16.39 6.89 -11.37
N TRP A 18 -16.08 5.63 -11.65
CA TRP A 18 -16.74 4.50 -11.00
C TRP A 18 -16.31 4.36 -9.53
N PHE A 19 -15.02 4.53 -9.24
CA PHE A 19 -14.44 4.40 -7.91
C PHE A 19 -15.01 5.43 -6.93
N GLU A 20 -15.32 6.65 -7.40
CA GLU A 20 -15.97 7.70 -6.62
C GLU A 20 -17.34 7.26 -6.07
N ARG A 21 -18.08 6.45 -6.81
CA ARG A 21 -19.38 5.94 -6.36
C ARG A 21 -19.28 4.92 -5.22
N LEU A 22 -18.10 4.36 -4.97
CA LEU A 22 -17.87 3.40 -3.87
C LEU A 22 -17.74 4.06 -2.50
N ASP A 23 -17.63 5.38 -2.48
CA ASP A 23 -17.42 6.16 -1.25
C ASP A 23 -18.70 6.35 -0.43
N HIS A 24 -19.86 6.20 -1.07
CA HIS A 24 -21.17 6.42 -0.48
C HIS A 24 -21.87 5.10 -0.16
N ASP A 25 -22.69 5.13 0.92
CA ASP A 25 -23.54 4.01 1.33
C ASP A 25 -24.94 4.05 0.67
N ASP A 26 -25.06 4.68 -0.49
CA ASP A 26 -26.31 4.80 -1.20
C ASP A 26 -26.88 3.42 -1.56
N ASN A 27 -28.20 3.30 -1.49
CA ASN A 27 -28.88 2.06 -1.79
C ASN A 27 -29.51 2.10 -3.21
N PRO A 28 -29.17 1.18 -4.12
CA PRO A 28 -28.23 0.09 -3.94
C PRO A 28 -26.77 0.54 -4.00
N SER A 29 -25.98 0.19 -2.98
CA SER A 29 -24.53 0.43 -3.04
C SER A 29 -23.92 -0.37 -4.19
N PRO A 30 -23.06 0.24 -5.01
CA PRO A 30 -22.35 -0.46 -6.08
C PRO A 30 -21.33 -1.48 -5.54
N PHE A 31 -21.07 -1.46 -4.25
CA PHE A 31 -20.06 -2.28 -3.60
C PHE A 31 -20.55 -2.90 -2.29
N ASN A 32 -20.43 -4.22 -2.19
CA ASN A 32 -20.64 -4.96 -0.96
C ASN A 32 -19.57 -6.06 -0.88
N HIS A 33 -18.81 -6.07 0.20
CA HIS A 33 -17.73 -7.04 0.39
C HIS A 33 -17.78 -7.65 1.78
N LYS A 34 -17.64 -8.98 1.87
CA LYS A 34 -17.70 -9.71 3.13
C LYS A 34 -16.75 -10.90 3.14
N TYR A 35 -16.16 -11.15 4.31
CA TYR A 35 -15.33 -12.32 4.56
C TYR A 35 -15.25 -12.63 6.05
N GLU A 36 -14.59 -13.73 6.41
CA GLU A 36 -14.26 -14.07 7.80
C GLU A 36 -12.77 -13.83 8.06
N ILE A 37 -12.46 -13.15 9.16
CA ILE A 37 -11.10 -12.99 9.68
C ILE A 37 -10.80 -14.18 10.58
N GLU A 38 -9.80 -14.97 10.21
CA GLU A 38 -9.32 -16.08 11.03
C GLU A 38 -8.22 -15.62 11.98
N THR A 39 -8.44 -15.73 13.28
CA THR A 39 -7.43 -15.50 14.30
C THR A 39 -7.02 -16.81 14.93
N ARG A 40 -5.74 -17.14 14.87
CA ARG A 40 -5.16 -18.32 15.51
C ARG A 40 -4.76 -17.99 16.95
N GLY A 41 -5.25 -18.79 17.90
CA GLY A 41 -4.91 -18.73 19.31
C GLY A 41 -4.92 -20.14 19.90
N ARG A 42 -5.47 -20.35 21.12
CA ARG A 42 -5.76 -21.70 21.68
C ARG A 42 -6.87 -22.44 20.91
N GLY A 43 -7.40 -21.83 19.85
CA GLY A 43 -8.36 -22.34 18.87
C GLY A 43 -8.42 -21.37 17.68
N THR A 44 -9.07 -21.76 16.58
CA THR A 44 -9.31 -20.87 15.44
C THR A 44 -10.63 -20.13 15.66
N THR A 45 -10.56 -18.83 15.87
CA THR A 45 -11.76 -17.98 15.95
C THR A 45 -11.99 -17.33 14.58
N LYS A 46 -13.23 -17.39 14.09
CA LYS A 46 -13.67 -16.71 12.87
C LYS A 46 -14.54 -15.53 13.25
N THR A 47 -14.17 -14.35 12.79
CA THR A 47 -14.93 -13.11 13.02
C THR A 47 -15.44 -12.60 11.68
N PRO A 48 -16.76 -12.41 11.49
CA PRO A 48 -17.29 -11.85 10.25
C PRO A 48 -16.85 -10.40 10.09
N TRP A 49 -16.50 -10.03 8.86
CA TRP A 49 -16.24 -8.66 8.46
C TRP A 49 -16.99 -8.37 7.16
N ALA A 50 -17.63 -7.22 7.08
CA ALA A 50 -18.34 -6.77 5.89
C ALA A 50 -18.33 -5.25 5.80
N CYS A 51 -18.36 -4.72 4.56
CA CYS A 51 -18.52 -3.30 4.29
C CYS A 51 -19.48 -3.09 3.13
N THR A 52 -20.10 -1.91 3.10
CA THR A 52 -21.07 -1.47 2.09
C THR A 52 -20.55 -0.30 1.26
N SER A 53 -19.42 0.29 1.64
CA SER A 53 -18.76 1.35 0.90
C SER A 53 -17.26 1.34 1.20
N LEU A 54 -16.50 2.12 0.43
CA LEU A 54 -15.07 2.32 0.68
C LEU A 54 -14.85 3.01 2.02
N TYR A 55 -15.67 4.04 2.35
CA TYR A 55 -15.59 4.73 3.63
C TYR A 55 -15.96 3.80 4.80
N ASN A 56 -16.99 2.98 4.65
CA ASN A 56 -17.37 1.99 5.66
C ASN A 56 -16.28 0.93 5.88
N ALA A 57 -15.52 0.55 4.84
CA ALA A 57 -14.36 -0.32 5.00
C ALA A 57 -13.26 0.33 5.85
N TYR A 58 -13.03 1.63 5.69
CA TYR A 58 -12.11 2.40 6.52
C TYR A 58 -12.58 2.47 7.98
N GLU A 59 -13.84 2.78 8.24
CA GLU A 59 -14.40 2.83 9.60
C GLU A 59 -14.27 1.48 10.34
N LYS A 60 -14.39 0.39 9.59
CA LYS A 60 -14.26 -0.99 10.09
C LYS A 60 -12.82 -1.51 10.06
N TYR A 61 -11.82 -0.59 9.99
CA TYR A 61 -10.42 -1.00 10.05
C TYR A 61 -10.12 -1.72 11.35
N SER A 62 -9.60 -2.92 11.23
CA SER A 62 -9.17 -3.75 12.36
C SER A 62 -7.98 -4.61 11.93
N TRP A 63 -6.78 -4.19 12.32
CA TRP A 63 -5.57 -4.95 12.05
C TRP A 63 -4.67 -5.01 13.28
N ARG A 64 -4.46 -6.23 13.78
CA ARG A 64 -3.59 -6.46 14.93
C ARG A 64 -2.14 -6.32 14.51
N PHE A 65 -1.44 -5.40 15.16
CA PHE A 65 0.00 -5.19 14.98
C PHE A 65 0.71 -5.14 16.33
N SER A 66 2.01 -5.38 16.32
CA SER A 66 2.91 -5.09 17.43
C SER A 66 4.30 -4.77 16.90
N TYR A 67 4.99 -3.88 17.59
CA TYR A 67 6.40 -3.57 17.33
C TYR A 67 7.10 -3.19 18.63
N THR A 68 8.44 -3.21 18.61
CA THR A 68 9.26 -2.69 19.70
C THR A 68 9.74 -1.29 19.34
N ASP A 69 9.41 -0.30 20.18
CA ASP A 69 9.98 1.06 20.05
C ASP A 69 11.45 1.01 20.46
N LEU A 70 12.35 1.12 19.48
CA LEU A 70 13.80 1.05 19.67
C LEU A 70 14.43 2.31 20.32
N PHE A 71 13.62 3.29 20.66
CA PHE A 71 14.05 4.49 21.40
C PHE A 71 13.70 4.38 22.90
N THR A 72 12.67 3.64 23.24
CA THR A 72 12.15 3.49 24.62
C THR A 72 12.15 2.05 25.14
N ASP A 73 12.53 1.09 24.29
CA ASP A 73 12.47 -0.37 24.53
C ASP A 73 11.08 -0.91 24.93
N LYS A 74 10.02 -0.14 24.63
CA LYS A 74 8.64 -0.52 24.92
C LYS A 74 8.02 -1.32 23.78
N LYS A 75 7.33 -2.40 24.13
CA LYS A 75 6.50 -3.13 23.16
C LYS A 75 5.14 -2.47 23.03
N ILE A 76 4.82 -2.01 21.82
CA ILE A 76 3.56 -1.34 21.47
C ILE A 76 2.70 -2.31 20.67
N LYS A 77 1.39 -2.32 20.95
CA LYS A 77 0.39 -3.16 20.29
C LYS A 77 -0.84 -2.33 19.97
N GLY A 78 -1.53 -2.69 18.90
CA GLY A 78 -2.78 -2.04 18.53
C GLY A 78 -3.62 -2.87 17.55
N THR A 79 -4.85 -2.41 17.33
CA THR A 79 -5.80 -3.03 16.40
C THR A 79 -6.61 -2.01 15.61
N SER A 80 -6.90 -0.83 16.18
CA SER A 80 -7.71 0.20 15.54
C SER A 80 -6.91 1.11 14.62
N TYR A 81 -7.60 1.78 13.70
CA TYR A 81 -6.99 2.76 12.81
C TYR A 81 -6.32 3.90 13.56
N SER A 82 -6.98 4.45 14.60
CA SER A 82 -6.44 5.57 15.38
C SER A 82 -5.09 5.23 16.05
N VAL A 83 -4.96 4.02 16.61
CA VAL A 83 -3.69 3.57 17.20
C VAL A 83 -2.63 3.30 16.12
N SER A 84 -3.03 2.74 14.97
CA SER A 84 -2.15 2.54 13.83
C SER A 84 -1.65 3.87 13.26
N LYS A 85 -2.57 4.84 13.06
CA LYS A 85 -2.24 6.19 12.59
C LYS A 85 -1.24 6.89 13.51
N LYS A 86 -1.47 6.84 14.83
CA LYS A 86 -0.53 7.43 15.82
C LYS A 86 0.87 6.84 15.70
N ALA A 87 0.98 5.51 15.49
CA ALA A 87 2.27 4.87 15.28
C ALA A 87 2.93 5.33 13.97
N LEU A 88 2.15 5.41 12.87
CA LEU A 88 2.64 5.86 11.57
C LEU A 88 3.09 7.32 11.60
N ASP A 89 2.35 8.20 12.27
CA ASP A 89 2.71 9.61 12.45
C ASP A 89 4.04 9.74 13.24
N ASP A 90 4.24 8.96 14.31
CA ASP A 90 5.49 8.93 15.08
C ASP A 90 6.66 8.42 14.22
N PHE A 91 6.46 7.34 13.46
CA PHE A 91 7.48 6.82 12.55
C PHE A 91 7.87 7.85 11.49
N GLN A 92 6.89 8.53 10.89
CA GLN A 92 7.12 9.55 9.87
C GLN A 92 7.96 10.69 10.44
N ASN A 93 7.61 11.21 11.62
CA ASN A 93 8.35 12.29 12.27
C ASN A 93 9.80 11.87 12.55
N ARG A 94 10.00 10.69 13.16
CA ARG A 94 11.36 10.17 13.46
C ARG A 94 12.18 9.93 12.19
N LEU A 95 11.54 9.44 11.12
CA LEU A 95 12.21 9.23 9.85
C LEU A 95 12.67 10.55 9.23
N HIS A 96 11.81 11.55 9.15
CA HIS A 96 12.11 12.86 8.61
C HIS A 96 13.18 13.57 9.46
N ASP A 97 13.04 13.57 10.77
CA ASP A 97 14.05 14.16 11.69
C ASP A 97 15.42 13.53 11.51
N SER A 98 15.47 12.21 11.34
CA SER A 98 16.73 11.49 11.15
C SER A 98 17.43 11.85 9.83
N ILE A 99 16.66 12.11 8.78
CA ILE A 99 17.15 12.53 7.48
C ILE A 99 17.66 13.98 7.57
N ILE A 100 16.90 14.89 8.16
CA ILE A 100 17.30 16.30 8.35
C ILE A 100 18.60 16.38 9.14
N ARG A 101 18.74 15.58 10.20
CA ARG A 101 19.95 15.53 11.04
C ARG A 101 21.08 14.70 10.44
N ASN A 102 20.86 14.08 9.30
CA ASN A 102 21.79 13.14 8.65
C ASN A 102 22.32 12.06 9.62
N CYS A 103 21.42 11.50 10.45
CA CYS A 103 21.77 10.50 11.45
C CYS A 103 21.32 9.09 11.03
N ASN A 104 22.25 8.33 10.47
CA ASN A 104 21.98 6.96 9.98
C ASN A 104 21.49 6.01 11.08
N GLU A 105 21.96 6.16 12.32
CA GLU A 105 21.56 5.29 13.45
C GLU A 105 20.08 5.48 13.80
N THR A 106 19.62 6.70 13.97
CA THR A 106 18.21 7.01 14.26
C THR A 106 17.31 6.67 13.07
N CYS A 107 17.79 6.90 11.85
CA CYS A 107 17.11 6.51 10.62
C CYS A 107 16.92 4.99 10.54
N TYR A 108 17.96 4.23 10.85
CA TYR A 108 17.90 2.77 10.91
C TYR A 108 16.86 2.29 11.94
N LYS A 109 16.85 2.88 13.15
CA LYS A 109 15.85 2.55 14.19
C LYS A 109 14.43 2.82 13.69
N ALA A 110 14.16 3.98 13.09
CA ALA A 110 12.85 4.32 12.55
C ALA A 110 12.41 3.34 11.46
N CYS A 111 13.25 3.05 10.48
CA CYS A 111 12.96 2.08 9.42
C CYS A 111 12.73 0.66 9.97
N ASN A 112 13.51 0.24 10.98
CA ASN A 112 13.34 -1.07 11.63
C ASN A 112 11.96 -1.18 12.29
N MET A 113 11.54 -0.15 13.03
CA MET A 113 10.22 -0.08 13.68
C MET A 113 9.08 -0.13 12.66
N ILE A 114 9.20 0.58 11.53
CA ILE A 114 8.22 0.54 10.42
C ILE A 114 8.06 -0.89 9.89
N LEU A 115 9.17 -1.59 9.66
CA LEU A 115 9.15 -2.96 9.15
C LEU A 115 8.65 -3.96 10.18
N ASP A 116 8.94 -3.77 11.47
CA ASP A 116 8.45 -4.58 12.58
C ASP A 116 6.92 -4.39 12.73
N TRP A 117 6.45 -3.14 12.77
CA TRP A 117 5.02 -2.80 12.74
C TRP A 117 4.30 -3.51 11.57
N GLY A 118 4.89 -3.47 10.39
CA GLY A 118 4.33 -4.10 9.19
C GLY A 118 4.40 -5.63 9.17
N GLY A 119 5.06 -6.27 10.15
CA GLY A 119 5.26 -7.73 10.20
C GLY A 119 6.14 -8.27 9.06
N VAL A 120 7.04 -7.43 8.51
CA VAL A 120 7.86 -7.73 7.34
C VAL A 120 9.37 -7.48 7.55
N LEU A 121 9.79 -7.34 8.81
CA LEU A 121 11.19 -7.04 9.15
C LEU A 121 12.16 -8.15 8.67
N GLY A 122 11.83 -9.41 8.93
CA GLY A 122 12.72 -10.53 8.64
C GLY A 122 13.83 -10.68 9.68
N SER A 123 15.00 -11.17 9.26
CA SER A 123 16.15 -11.37 10.11
C SER A 123 17.41 -10.69 9.56
N GLU A 124 18.48 -10.62 10.34
CA GLU A 124 19.77 -10.05 9.91
C GLU A 124 20.41 -10.81 8.75
N LYS A 125 20.10 -12.08 8.61
CA LYS A 125 20.63 -12.96 7.56
C LYS A 125 19.82 -12.91 6.27
N LYS A 126 18.55 -12.47 6.32
CA LYS A 126 17.65 -12.45 5.15
C LYS A 126 16.50 -11.46 5.27
N GLY A 127 16.00 -11.02 4.12
CA GLY A 127 14.84 -10.14 4.03
C GLY A 127 15.17 -8.68 4.29
N ASN A 128 14.19 -7.92 4.74
CA ASN A 128 14.30 -6.46 4.83
C ASN A 128 15.30 -6.00 5.88
N LYS A 129 15.43 -6.71 7.02
CA LYS A 129 16.40 -6.36 8.06
C LYS A 129 17.84 -6.46 7.54
N LYS A 130 18.16 -7.52 6.77
CA LYS A 130 19.47 -7.64 6.12
C LYS A 130 19.75 -6.45 5.20
N ARG A 131 18.78 -6.12 4.30
CA ARG A 131 18.95 -4.98 3.39
C ARG A 131 19.10 -3.65 4.13
N LEU A 132 18.35 -3.45 5.20
CA LEU A 132 18.49 -2.26 6.06
C LEU A 132 19.88 -2.16 6.71
N LEU A 133 20.45 -3.29 7.17
CA LEU A 133 21.81 -3.32 7.72
C LEU A 133 22.87 -2.98 6.67
N GLU A 134 22.72 -3.47 5.45
CA GLU A 134 23.59 -3.13 4.31
C GLU A 134 23.55 -1.63 3.99
N LEU A 135 22.37 -1.02 4.08
CA LEU A 135 22.16 0.41 3.82
C LEU A 135 22.55 1.31 5.00
N LYS A 136 22.64 0.77 6.22
CA LYS A 136 22.83 1.56 7.45
C LYS A 136 23.93 2.60 7.36
N PRO A 137 25.11 2.36 6.76
CA PRO A 137 26.17 3.36 6.68
C PRO A 137 25.82 4.62 5.87
N CYS A 138 24.84 4.55 4.96
CA CYS A 138 24.45 5.64 4.07
C CYS A 138 22.91 5.80 3.96
N LEU A 139 22.17 5.34 4.97
CA LEU A 139 20.72 5.17 4.88
C LEU A 139 19.98 6.49 4.68
N THR A 140 20.38 7.57 5.36
CA THR A 140 19.78 8.91 5.18
C THR A 140 19.96 9.43 3.76
N LYS A 141 21.17 9.28 3.20
CA LYS A 141 21.46 9.65 1.81
C LYS A 141 20.62 8.82 0.85
N HIS A 142 20.61 7.48 1.02
CA HIS A 142 19.82 6.57 0.21
C HIS A 142 18.34 6.98 0.18
N LEU A 143 17.73 7.22 1.34
CA LEU A 143 16.33 7.61 1.43
C LEU A 143 16.05 8.99 0.84
N SER A 144 16.97 9.95 1.00
CA SER A 144 16.85 11.27 0.37
C SER A 144 16.87 11.19 -1.17
N GLU A 145 17.73 10.36 -1.74
CA GLU A 145 17.77 10.11 -3.19
C GLU A 145 16.49 9.41 -3.68
N VAL A 146 16.02 8.39 -2.96
CA VAL A 146 14.75 7.73 -3.28
C VAL A 146 13.57 8.70 -3.25
N LYS A 147 13.52 9.57 -2.22
CA LYS A 147 12.49 10.61 -2.12
C LYS A 147 12.54 11.55 -3.32
N SER A 148 13.71 12.07 -3.65
CA SER A 148 13.90 12.96 -4.80
C SER A 148 13.43 12.31 -6.11
N ILE A 149 13.71 11.02 -6.30
CA ILE A 149 13.27 10.29 -7.49
C ILE A 149 11.75 10.16 -7.53
N PHE A 150 11.10 9.68 -6.44
CA PHE A 150 9.66 9.42 -6.45
C PHE A 150 8.79 10.68 -6.41
N GLU A 151 9.31 11.80 -5.94
CA GLU A 151 8.63 13.10 -5.95
C GLU A 151 8.93 13.95 -7.19
N SER A 152 9.82 13.46 -8.08
CA SER A 152 10.14 14.17 -9.31
C SER A 152 8.99 14.10 -10.32
N ASN A 153 8.83 15.14 -11.13
CA ASN A 153 7.86 15.17 -12.24
C ASN A 153 8.24 14.23 -13.39
N GLU A 154 9.46 13.66 -13.35
CA GLU A 154 9.97 12.74 -14.39
C GLU A 154 9.64 11.28 -14.10
N VAL A 155 8.90 11.00 -13.03
CA VAL A 155 8.49 9.62 -12.70
C VAL A 155 7.58 9.06 -13.78
N THR A 156 7.97 7.91 -14.33
CA THR A 156 7.24 7.22 -15.40
C THR A 156 7.06 5.73 -15.12
N LEU A 157 6.00 5.14 -15.64
CA LEU A 157 5.81 3.69 -15.62
C LEU A 157 6.82 3.01 -16.58
N GLY A 158 7.34 1.86 -16.17
CA GLY A 158 8.25 1.06 -17.02
C GLY A 158 9.72 1.40 -16.89
N LYS A 159 10.09 2.51 -16.26
CA LYS A 159 11.50 2.85 -15.98
C LYS A 159 12.03 1.94 -14.85
N LYS A 160 13.27 1.50 -14.98
CA LYS A 160 14.04 0.94 -13.86
C LYS A 160 14.63 2.09 -13.08
N TYR A 161 14.32 2.16 -11.79
CA TYR A 161 14.84 3.19 -10.91
C TYR A 161 16.06 2.66 -10.17
N THR A 162 17.16 3.39 -10.28
CA THR A 162 18.46 3.05 -9.70
C THR A 162 19.00 4.24 -8.91
N ILE A 163 19.87 3.96 -7.97
CA ILE A 163 20.63 4.94 -7.21
C ILE A 163 22.09 4.48 -7.13
N VAL A 164 23.00 5.40 -6.86
CA VAL A 164 24.42 5.07 -6.72
C VAL A 164 24.73 4.75 -5.26
N GLU A 165 25.01 3.49 -4.98
CA GLU A 165 25.45 2.99 -3.67
C GLU A 165 26.90 2.50 -3.77
N ASN A 166 27.80 3.02 -2.96
CA ASN A 166 29.21 2.59 -2.93
C ASN A 166 29.86 2.55 -4.31
N LYS A 167 29.64 3.58 -5.12
CA LYS A 167 30.11 3.72 -6.52
C LYS A 167 29.48 2.74 -7.52
N ASN A 168 28.52 1.93 -7.12
CA ASN A 168 27.78 1.03 -7.99
C ASN A 168 26.35 1.52 -8.18
N GLU A 169 25.86 1.39 -9.41
CA GLU A 169 24.46 1.63 -9.70
C GLU A 169 23.64 0.42 -9.24
N THR A 170 22.72 0.64 -8.28
CA THR A 170 21.86 -0.41 -7.71
C THR A 170 20.40 -0.07 -7.90
N GLN A 171 19.58 -1.07 -8.15
CA GLN A 171 18.15 -0.88 -8.26
C GLN A 171 17.55 -0.52 -6.88
N ILE A 172 16.62 0.46 -6.87
CA ILE A 172 15.88 0.81 -5.66
C ILE A 172 15.16 -0.43 -5.13
N ALA A 173 15.41 -0.76 -3.87
CA ALA A 173 14.74 -1.85 -3.19
C ALA A 173 13.25 -1.54 -3.05
N MET A 174 12.39 -2.41 -3.58
CA MET A 174 10.94 -2.26 -3.45
C MET A 174 10.28 -3.63 -3.26
N ASN A 175 9.51 -3.73 -2.20
CA ASN A 175 8.69 -4.89 -1.84
C ASN A 175 7.66 -4.46 -0.78
N ALA A 176 6.87 -5.40 -0.24
CA ALA A 176 5.87 -5.13 0.79
C ALA A 176 6.42 -4.50 2.10
N GLY A 177 7.72 -4.50 2.31
CA GLY A 177 8.40 -3.81 3.42
C GLY A 177 8.80 -2.39 3.04
N PHE A 178 9.61 -2.23 1.99
CA PHE A 178 10.14 -0.93 1.59
C PHE A 178 9.04 0.05 1.14
N THR A 179 7.93 -0.42 0.56
CA THR A 179 6.76 0.44 0.29
C THR A 179 6.26 1.15 1.55
N LYS A 180 6.36 0.52 2.74
CA LYS A 180 5.96 1.14 4.03
C LYS A 180 6.90 2.28 4.44
N ILE A 181 8.20 2.10 4.23
CA ILE A 181 9.19 3.17 4.49
C ILE A 181 8.93 4.33 3.53
N TYR A 182 8.80 4.05 2.23
CA TYR A 182 8.61 5.08 1.22
C TYR A 182 7.27 5.80 1.34
N SER A 183 6.23 5.13 1.83
CA SER A 183 4.93 5.76 2.07
C SER A 183 4.93 6.76 3.23
N LEU A 184 5.89 6.65 4.15
CA LEU A 184 6.10 7.60 5.24
C LEU A 184 7.18 8.64 4.91
N LEU A 185 7.94 8.39 3.85
CA LEU A 185 9.02 9.26 3.39
C LEU A 185 8.52 10.28 2.35
N CYS A 186 7.71 9.82 1.39
CA CYS A 186 7.27 10.60 0.23
C CYS A 186 5.85 11.13 0.41
N THR A 187 5.60 12.30 -0.17
CA THR A 187 4.26 12.89 -0.22
C THR A 187 3.35 12.08 -1.15
N ASP A 188 2.08 11.94 -0.80
CA ASP A 188 1.05 11.23 -1.58
C ASP A 188 1.47 9.81 -2.02
N PHE A 189 2.28 9.14 -1.22
CA PHE A 189 2.73 7.78 -1.48
C PHE A 189 2.06 6.80 -0.53
N ILE A 190 1.30 5.84 -1.06
CA ILE A 190 0.59 4.83 -0.27
C ILE A 190 1.43 3.56 -0.08
N ILE A 191 1.11 2.79 0.96
CA ILE A 191 1.60 1.42 1.10
C ILE A 191 0.93 0.56 0.03
N TYR A 192 1.73 0.04 -0.90
CA TYR A 192 1.27 -0.96 -1.86
C TYR A 192 1.77 -2.33 -1.45
N ASP A 193 1.02 -3.01 -0.60
CA ASP A 193 1.30 -4.39 -0.24
C ASP A 193 0.35 -5.38 -0.94
N GLY A 194 0.50 -6.66 -0.61
CA GLY A 194 -0.29 -7.71 -1.25
C GLY A 194 -1.80 -7.58 -1.05
N ARG A 195 -2.27 -6.89 0.01
CA ARG A 195 -3.69 -6.64 0.25
C ARG A 195 -4.21 -5.48 -0.59
N VAL A 196 -3.47 -4.37 -0.59
CA VAL A 196 -3.85 -3.20 -1.41
C VAL A 196 -3.92 -3.59 -2.88
N GLY A 197 -2.94 -4.36 -3.37
CA GLY A 197 -2.99 -4.89 -4.73
C GLY A 197 -4.20 -5.80 -4.99
N ALA A 198 -4.54 -6.70 -4.03
CA ALA A 198 -5.72 -7.55 -4.15
C ALA A 198 -7.04 -6.76 -4.18
N ALA A 199 -7.15 -5.72 -3.32
CA ALA A 199 -8.32 -4.85 -3.29
C ALA A 199 -8.49 -4.10 -4.60
N LEU A 200 -7.45 -3.42 -5.09
CA LEU A 200 -7.52 -2.68 -6.36
C LEU A 200 -7.87 -3.61 -7.52
N SER A 201 -7.28 -4.80 -7.59
CA SER A 201 -7.61 -5.79 -8.62
C SER A 201 -9.06 -6.26 -8.52
N LEU A 202 -9.58 -6.51 -7.31
CA LEU A 202 -10.98 -6.85 -7.08
C LEU A 202 -11.92 -5.75 -7.57
N LEU A 203 -11.61 -4.49 -7.22
CA LEU A 203 -12.41 -3.33 -7.60
C LEU A 203 -12.38 -3.11 -9.11
N VAL A 204 -11.25 -3.28 -9.76
CA VAL A 204 -11.15 -3.26 -11.24
C VAL A 204 -12.00 -4.36 -11.85
N ARG A 205 -11.98 -5.58 -11.30
CA ARG A 205 -12.87 -6.64 -11.79
C ARG A 205 -14.35 -6.23 -11.70
N TYR A 206 -14.80 -5.70 -10.58
CA TYR A 206 -16.19 -5.25 -10.42
C TYR A 206 -16.54 -4.11 -11.38
N PHE A 207 -15.64 -3.15 -11.56
CA PHE A 207 -15.81 -2.09 -12.55
C PHE A 207 -16.01 -2.66 -13.96
N LEU A 208 -15.14 -3.55 -14.40
CA LEU A 208 -15.22 -4.14 -15.74
C LEU A 208 -16.48 -5.00 -15.92
N GLN A 209 -16.91 -5.72 -14.90
CA GLN A 209 -18.14 -6.51 -14.92
C GLN A 209 -19.39 -5.63 -15.04
N GLN A 210 -19.40 -4.44 -14.42
CA GLN A 210 -20.52 -3.50 -14.49
C GLN A 210 -20.52 -2.67 -15.78
N LYS A 211 -19.33 -2.31 -16.30
CA LYS A 211 -19.23 -1.47 -17.50
C LYS A 211 -19.56 -2.21 -18.79
N ASN A 212 -19.14 -3.47 -18.91
CA ASN A 212 -19.21 -4.22 -20.16
C ASN A 212 -20.12 -5.45 -20.03
N PRO A 213 -21.26 -5.47 -20.75
CA PRO A 213 -22.07 -6.67 -20.83
C PRO A 213 -21.34 -7.84 -21.56
N LYS A 214 -20.33 -7.52 -22.38
CA LYS A 214 -19.42 -8.52 -22.98
C LYS A 214 -18.10 -8.54 -22.21
N PRO A 215 -17.64 -9.72 -21.77
CA PRO A 215 -16.36 -9.84 -21.08
C PRO A 215 -15.21 -9.28 -21.90
N SER A 216 -14.37 -8.46 -21.27
CA SER A 216 -13.17 -7.89 -21.87
C SER A 216 -11.94 -8.22 -21.03
N LEU A 217 -10.76 -8.24 -21.65
CA LEU A 217 -9.52 -8.42 -20.91
C LEU A 217 -9.28 -7.23 -19.99
N VAL A 218 -8.55 -7.47 -18.88
CA VAL A 218 -8.13 -6.39 -17.97
C VAL A 218 -7.13 -5.48 -18.70
N PRO A 219 -7.43 -4.17 -18.85
CA PRO A 219 -6.49 -3.23 -19.43
C PRO A 219 -5.19 -3.17 -18.65
N GLU A 220 -4.04 -3.03 -19.32
CA GLU A 220 -2.73 -2.98 -18.63
C GLU A 220 -2.63 -1.80 -17.64
N SER A 221 -3.26 -0.67 -17.95
CA SER A 221 -3.37 0.49 -17.05
C SER A 221 -4.05 0.17 -15.73
N LEU A 222 -5.04 -0.72 -15.74
CA LEU A 222 -5.81 -1.14 -14.58
C LEU A 222 -5.38 -2.54 -14.05
N SER A 223 -4.37 -3.16 -14.66
CA SER A 223 -3.85 -4.44 -14.20
C SER A 223 -2.96 -4.24 -12.97
N PHE A 224 -3.55 -4.35 -11.78
CA PHE A 224 -2.83 -4.39 -10.51
C PHE A 224 -2.43 -5.80 -10.14
N TYR A 225 -1.30 -5.92 -9.42
CA TYR A 225 -0.77 -7.22 -9.00
C TYR A 225 -1.03 -7.44 -7.52
N TYR A 226 -1.62 -8.57 -7.17
CA TYR A 226 -1.94 -8.94 -5.79
C TYR A 226 -0.81 -9.74 -5.13
N GLY A 227 -0.70 -9.66 -3.81
CA GLY A 227 0.22 -10.53 -3.06
C GLY A 227 -0.50 -11.73 -2.47
N GLN A 228 0.07 -12.91 -2.65
CA GLN A 228 -0.47 -14.13 -2.05
C GLN A 228 -0.44 -14.07 -0.52
N ALA A 229 -1.47 -14.61 0.13
CA ALA A 229 -1.49 -14.73 1.58
C ALA A 229 -0.60 -15.90 2.04
N ARG A 230 0.07 -15.73 3.18
CA ARG A 230 0.80 -16.84 3.83
C ARG A 230 -0.14 -17.94 4.33
N ASN A 231 -1.36 -17.56 4.73
CA ASN A 231 -2.40 -18.51 5.13
C ASN A 231 -3.14 -18.99 3.86
N LYS A 232 -3.05 -20.27 3.57
CA LYS A 232 -3.68 -20.89 2.38
C LYS A 232 -5.22 -20.79 2.37
N ASN A 233 -5.85 -20.59 3.54
CA ASN A 233 -7.29 -20.39 3.67
C ASN A 233 -7.74 -18.98 3.29
N VAL A 234 -6.80 -18.05 3.06
CA VAL A 234 -7.07 -16.65 2.70
C VAL A 234 -6.76 -16.48 1.23
N ASN A 235 -7.78 -16.48 0.41
CA ASN A 235 -7.63 -16.18 -1.02
C ASN A 235 -7.47 -14.66 -1.23
N ARG A 236 -6.44 -14.26 -1.96
CA ARG A 236 -6.20 -12.88 -2.43
C ARG A 236 -6.10 -12.78 -3.94
N ASN A 237 -6.38 -13.87 -4.64
CA ASN A 237 -6.45 -13.86 -6.09
C ASN A 237 -7.84 -13.38 -6.53
N PRO A 238 -7.98 -12.18 -7.12
CA PRO A 238 -9.25 -11.64 -7.56
C PRO A 238 -9.68 -12.16 -8.93
N SER A 239 -8.86 -12.99 -9.57
CA SER A 239 -9.13 -13.46 -10.94
C SER A 239 -10.40 -14.28 -11.01
N LEU A 240 -11.17 -14.00 -12.05
CA LEU A 240 -12.36 -14.74 -12.48
C LEU A 240 -12.44 -14.59 -14.00
N ASP A 241 -12.46 -15.69 -14.72
CA ASP A 241 -12.47 -15.68 -16.20
C ASP A 241 -13.54 -14.72 -16.76
N PRO A 242 -13.20 -13.85 -17.72
CA PRO A 242 -11.92 -13.65 -18.40
C PRO A 242 -10.97 -12.63 -17.70
N TYR A 243 -11.32 -12.12 -16.52
CA TYR A 243 -10.57 -11.09 -15.79
C TYR A 243 -9.42 -11.73 -15.00
N ILE A 244 -8.23 -11.78 -15.61
CA ILE A 244 -7.07 -12.43 -15.01
C ILE A 244 -6.08 -11.38 -14.48
N PHE A 245 -5.72 -11.51 -13.20
CA PHE A 245 -4.74 -10.68 -12.53
C PHE A 245 -3.50 -11.48 -12.16
N ARG A 246 -2.36 -10.81 -12.06
CA ARG A 246 -1.07 -11.44 -11.78
C ARG A 246 -0.70 -11.29 -10.31
N ALA A 247 0.01 -12.28 -9.79
CA ALA A 247 0.63 -12.16 -8.47
C ALA A 247 1.88 -11.28 -8.53
N LEU A 248 2.14 -10.52 -7.45
CA LEU A 248 3.39 -9.80 -7.26
C LEU A 248 4.56 -10.78 -7.24
N SER A 249 5.55 -10.51 -8.05
CA SER A 249 6.84 -11.18 -8.05
C SER A 249 7.84 -10.46 -7.15
N ASN A 250 9.02 -11.06 -6.96
CA ASN A 250 10.13 -10.42 -6.24
C ASN A 250 10.86 -9.34 -7.06
N SER A 251 10.28 -8.87 -8.16
CA SER A 251 10.85 -7.81 -9.00
C SER A 251 10.53 -6.42 -8.43
N PRO A 252 11.53 -5.64 -7.99
CA PRO A 252 11.34 -4.26 -7.54
C PRO A 252 10.68 -3.38 -8.62
N ALA A 253 11.06 -3.52 -9.87
CA ALA A 253 10.48 -2.73 -10.97
C ALA A 253 8.98 -2.99 -11.15
N VAL A 254 8.53 -4.24 -11.05
CA VAL A 254 7.11 -4.61 -11.10
C VAL A 254 6.37 -4.01 -9.91
N HIS A 255 6.95 -4.07 -8.72
CA HIS A 255 6.35 -3.51 -7.52
C HIS A 255 6.26 -1.97 -7.60
N ILE A 256 7.33 -1.28 -8.01
CA ILE A 256 7.35 0.17 -8.22
C ILE A 256 6.25 0.58 -9.20
N ARG A 257 6.16 -0.07 -10.36
CA ARG A 257 5.13 0.22 -11.36
C ARG A 257 3.71 0.12 -10.78
N ASN A 258 3.41 -0.93 -10.04
CA ASN A 258 2.10 -1.11 -9.43
C ASN A 258 1.84 -0.07 -8.32
N ASN A 259 2.85 0.24 -7.51
CA ASN A 259 2.75 1.26 -6.47
C ASN A 259 2.50 2.64 -7.07
N LEU A 260 3.22 3.02 -8.13
CA LEU A 260 3.01 4.31 -8.81
C LEU A 260 1.59 4.44 -9.37
N LYS A 261 1.09 3.43 -10.09
CA LYS A 261 -0.31 3.42 -10.57
C LYS A 261 -1.31 3.61 -9.43
N ALA A 262 -1.13 2.87 -8.35
CA ALA A 262 -1.99 2.94 -7.18
C ALA A 262 -1.91 4.31 -6.48
N ASN A 263 -0.70 4.88 -6.33
CA ASN A 263 -0.51 6.23 -5.80
C ASN A 263 -1.26 7.27 -6.61
N TRP A 264 -1.14 7.22 -7.94
CA TRP A 264 -1.77 8.20 -8.82
C TRP A 264 -3.29 8.15 -8.76
N ILE A 265 -3.87 6.94 -8.76
CA ILE A 265 -5.32 6.75 -8.60
C ILE A 265 -5.79 7.24 -7.23
N VAL A 266 -5.15 6.82 -6.15
CA VAL A 266 -5.57 7.20 -4.79
C VAL A 266 -5.36 8.69 -4.55
N SER A 267 -4.25 9.27 -5.00
CA SER A 267 -3.99 10.72 -4.92
C SER A 267 -5.02 11.52 -5.72
N GLU A 268 -5.44 11.06 -6.90
CA GLU A 268 -6.46 11.74 -7.69
C GLU A 268 -7.82 11.66 -7.00
N PHE A 269 -8.24 10.47 -6.58
CA PHE A 269 -9.48 10.28 -5.86
C PHE A 269 -9.52 11.11 -4.55
N SER A 270 -8.41 11.23 -3.83
CA SER A 270 -8.35 11.99 -2.56
C SER A 270 -8.59 13.49 -2.71
N LYS A 271 -8.53 14.03 -3.92
CA LYS A 271 -8.85 15.44 -4.23
C LYS A 271 -10.34 15.68 -4.41
N ASN A 272 -11.14 14.63 -4.51
CA ASN A 272 -12.58 14.76 -4.72
C ASN A 272 -13.24 15.42 -3.51
N THR A 273 -13.77 16.63 -3.71
CA THR A 273 -14.41 17.41 -2.66
C THR A 273 -15.77 16.87 -2.22
N ALA A 274 -16.38 15.98 -3.00
CA ALA A 274 -17.62 15.28 -2.65
C ALA A 274 -17.36 14.02 -1.80
N SER A 275 -16.11 13.55 -1.72
CA SER A 275 -15.73 12.35 -0.98
C SER A 275 -15.96 12.51 0.53
N LYS A 276 -16.42 11.44 1.19
CA LYS A 276 -16.49 11.34 2.66
C LYS A 276 -15.10 11.41 3.32
N PHE A 277 -14.03 11.14 2.55
CA PHE A 277 -12.65 11.23 3.06
C PHE A 277 -12.09 12.65 3.10
N LYS A 278 -12.76 13.65 2.47
CA LYS A 278 -12.26 15.02 2.34
C LYS A 278 -11.87 15.69 3.66
N ASP A 279 -12.63 15.41 4.72
CA ASP A 279 -12.42 16.02 6.03
C ASP A 279 -11.39 15.26 6.90
N GLN A 280 -10.78 14.20 6.35
CA GLN A 280 -9.73 13.46 7.04
C GLN A 280 -8.38 14.17 6.90
N ASN A 281 -7.55 14.17 7.96
CA ASN A 281 -6.23 14.81 7.94
C ASN A 281 -5.30 14.25 6.84
N ASN A 282 -5.51 13.01 6.43
CA ASN A 282 -4.77 12.38 5.33
C ASN A 282 -5.72 11.43 4.58
N PRO A 283 -6.51 11.95 3.61
CA PRO A 283 -7.46 11.15 2.85
C PRO A 283 -6.84 9.93 2.18
N SER A 284 -5.67 10.08 1.55
CA SER A 284 -4.96 8.98 0.87
C SER A 284 -4.63 7.83 1.82
N ARG A 285 -4.25 8.13 3.07
CA ARG A 285 -3.97 7.12 4.10
C ARG A 285 -5.25 6.40 4.57
N CYS A 286 -6.37 7.12 4.66
CA CYS A 286 -7.66 6.52 5.01
C CYS A 286 -8.18 5.61 3.89
N ILE A 287 -8.02 6.01 2.62
CA ILE A 287 -8.34 5.19 1.45
C ILE A 287 -7.46 3.94 1.41
N GLU A 288 -6.16 4.08 1.64
CA GLU A 288 -5.23 2.96 1.77
C GLU A 288 -5.69 1.96 2.85
N ALA A 289 -6.11 2.47 4.01
CA ALA A 289 -6.62 1.63 5.11
C ALA A 289 -7.90 0.88 4.71
N ALA A 290 -8.80 1.50 3.96
CA ALA A 290 -9.98 0.85 3.39
C ALA A 290 -9.57 -0.29 2.43
N LEU A 291 -8.69 0.01 1.47
CA LEU A 291 -8.17 -0.98 0.52
C LEU A 291 -7.46 -2.14 1.23
N PHE A 292 -6.69 -1.85 2.26
CA PHE A 292 -6.03 -2.87 3.07
C PHE A 292 -7.02 -3.83 3.73
N MET A 293 -8.17 -3.34 4.19
CA MET A 293 -9.23 -4.18 4.76
C MET A 293 -9.94 -5.00 3.69
N ILE A 294 -10.35 -4.38 2.58
CA ILE A 294 -10.99 -5.05 1.46
C ILE A 294 -10.13 -6.20 0.93
N GLY A 295 -8.83 -5.97 0.77
CA GLY A 295 -7.90 -6.96 0.22
C GLY A 295 -7.40 -8.03 1.19
N TYR A 296 -7.98 -8.14 2.38
CA TYR A 296 -7.64 -9.23 3.30
C TYR A 296 -7.96 -10.58 2.66
N LYS A 297 -9.17 -10.71 2.09
CA LYS A 297 -9.65 -11.89 1.36
C LYS A 297 -10.60 -11.43 0.25
N VAL A 298 -10.40 -11.89 -0.97
CA VAL A 298 -11.15 -11.49 -2.17
C VAL A 298 -11.73 -12.72 -2.90
#